data_0b3387b4bd084f0e67a010a39b56ccd0
#
_entry.id   0b3387b4bd084f0e67a010a39b56ccd0
#
_cell.length_a   1.000
_cell.length_b   1.000
_cell.length_c   1.000
_cell.angle_alpha   90.00
_cell.angle_beta   90.00
_cell.angle_gamma   90.00
#
_symmetry.space_group_name_H-M   'P 1'
#
loop_
_entity.id
_entity.type
_entity.pdbx_description
1 polymer ?
#
loop_
_entity_poly.entity_id
_entity_poly.type
_entity_poly.pdbx_seq_one_letter_code
_entity_poly.pdbx_strand_id
1 'polypeptide(L)'
;MFKTSLRLSVVTLLMLTSAVFAANLADTRLLDAVKSENLTAVKKALEQGAKVDAADPDGSTALLWAAQRNNDEIVAALLAAGAKATAASRFNMTPLAVAASNGNAKIVTRLLDAGADANSVSKEGETALMSASLNGDAATVKLLIQRGAKVNEAEPYKGQTALMLAAGEGNAKAVEMLLEFGADVKAKSKGGYSPFLFAVRNRQTEAIKALLAHGANVNEATTDGSSALSIAIVNGYFDIGALLLDKGADPNVADPRGSALHAVIWMRRPGAPWEAAALAEDPEGPPKQSGNVTALELARKLLEKGANPNVKWEFKEQRFSKSLGTTRNPPNINLGRHYITFNGSTPFYNAARNGDAPMMKLLVEFKADPKTPNVGGVTPLMAAAALDYYEGETPGPYTGVSEAERLEAVKLALALGNDINARTNFGEYQMLGAPEFQLKTYPTNMDQLLDMGYGDPRFNMMTALHGAVISNQQSIVQFLVDNGAKLDAKNQVGWTPLMMTKGLFLANAFKEFPGTAKILREAMIKQGLPVE
;
A
#
# COMPACT_ATOMS: atom_id res chain seq x y z
N MET A 1 8.85 -28.11 82.67
CA MET A 1 9.34 -27.00 81.80
C MET A 1 9.00 -27.19 80.33
N PHE A 2 8.62 -28.32 79.79
CA PHE A 2 8.36 -28.54 78.37
C PHE A 2 6.95 -28.06 77.82
N LYS A 3 5.96 -27.85 78.68
CA LYS A 3 4.60 -27.44 78.25
C LYS A 3 4.41 -25.97 78.08
N THR A 4 5.28 -25.12 78.63
CA THR A 4 5.19 -23.66 78.53
C THR A 4 5.87 -23.11 77.25
N SER A 5 6.96 -23.77 76.82
CA SER A 5 7.67 -23.35 75.58
C SER A 5 6.86 -23.67 74.28
N LEU A 6 6.07 -24.78 74.31
CA LEU A 6 5.25 -25.15 73.15
C LEU A 6 4.04 -24.21 72.96
N ARG A 7 3.47 -23.69 74.06
CA ARG A 7 2.37 -22.73 73.97
C ARG A 7 2.82 -21.34 73.49
N LEU A 8 4.03 -20.89 73.84
CA LEU A 8 4.57 -19.65 73.38
C LEU A 8 4.90 -19.67 71.87
N SER A 9 5.44 -20.81 71.36
CA SER A 9 5.73 -20.96 69.92
C SER A 9 4.46 -21.09 69.07
N VAL A 10 3.38 -21.73 69.54
CA VAL A 10 2.09 -21.80 68.81
C VAL A 10 1.38 -20.48 68.78
N VAL A 11 1.38 -19.70 69.87
CA VAL A 11 0.80 -18.35 69.90
C VAL A 11 1.57 -17.39 69.01
N THR A 12 2.91 -17.47 69.00
CA THR A 12 3.74 -16.64 68.10
C THR A 12 3.54 -17.01 66.63
N LEU A 13 3.39 -18.31 66.30
CA LEU A 13 3.12 -18.79 64.96
C LEU A 13 1.72 -18.37 64.48
N LEU A 14 0.70 -18.47 65.38
CA LEU A 14 -0.68 -17.99 65.08
C LEU A 14 -0.74 -16.48 64.91
N MET A 15 0.00 -15.72 65.70
CA MET A 15 0.10 -14.24 65.51
C MET A 15 0.83 -13.89 64.23
N LEU A 16 1.90 -14.59 63.84
CA LEU A 16 2.60 -14.42 62.59
C LEU A 16 1.72 -14.76 61.38
N THR A 17 0.96 -15.88 61.44
CA THR A 17 0.05 -16.25 60.35
C THR A 17 -1.12 -15.29 60.21
N SER A 18 -1.68 -14.80 61.32
CA SER A 18 -2.76 -13.82 61.31
C SER A 18 -2.27 -12.45 60.80
N ALA A 19 -1.08 -12.03 61.14
CA ALA A 19 -0.48 -10.80 60.63
C ALA A 19 -0.17 -10.87 59.12
N VAL A 20 0.33 -12.01 58.63
CA VAL A 20 0.57 -12.24 57.19
C VAL A 20 -0.74 -12.27 56.40
N PHE A 21 -1.80 -12.92 56.97
CA PHE A 21 -3.11 -12.95 56.34
C PHE A 21 -3.76 -11.56 56.28
N ALA A 22 -3.65 -10.77 57.36
CA ALA A 22 -4.13 -9.40 57.41
C ALA A 22 -3.40 -8.49 56.42
N ALA A 23 -2.08 -8.63 56.28
CA ALA A 23 -1.28 -7.90 55.31
C ALA A 23 -1.65 -8.24 53.86
N ASN A 24 -1.81 -9.51 53.52
CA ASN A 24 -2.28 -9.92 52.18
C ASN A 24 -3.68 -9.38 51.86
N LEU A 25 -4.59 -9.35 52.84
CA LEU A 25 -5.92 -8.78 52.65
C LEU A 25 -5.87 -7.27 52.46
N ALA A 26 -4.99 -6.54 53.14
CA ALA A 26 -4.79 -5.12 52.98
C ALA A 26 -4.21 -4.79 51.59
N ASP A 27 -3.23 -5.60 51.14
CA ASP A 27 -2.64 -5.46 49.80
C ASP A 27 -3.67 -5.67 48.69
N THR A 28 -4.56 -6.67 48.80
CA THR A 28 -5.67 -6.90 47.86
C THR A 28 -6.66 -5.74 47.85
N ARG A 29 -7.02 -5.22 49.02
CA ARG A 29 -7.93 -4.06 49.15
C ARG A 29 -7.33 -2.78 48.55
N LEU A 30 -6.02 -2.59 48.65
CA LEU A 30 -5.34 -1.46 47.99
C LEU A 30 -5.48 -1.54 46.48
N LEU A 31 -5.18 -2.68 45.87
CA LEU A 31 -5.30 -2.89 44.42
C LEU A 31 -6.75 -2.71 43.95
N ASP A 32 -7.73 -3.27 44.67
CA ASP A 32 -9.16 -3.13 44.35
C ASP A 32 -9.64 -1.67 44.47
N ALA A 33 -9.16 -0.95 45.49
CA ALA A 33 -9.48 0.45 45.68
C ALA A 33 -8.91 1.34 44.56
N VAL A 34 -7.70 1.05 44.08
CA VAL A 34 -7.10 1.75 42.94
C VAL A 34 -7.85 1.42 41.64
N LYS A 35 -8.13 0.16 41.38
CA LYS A 35 -8.88 -0.28 40.18
C LYS A 35 -10.28 0.30 40.11
N SER A 36 -10.92 0.53 41.28
CA SER A 36 -12.23 1.17 41.40
C SER A 36 -12.15 2.70 41.54
N GLU A 37 -10.96 3.28 41.45
CA GLU A 37 -10.69 4.73 41.52
C GLU A 37 -11.19 5.39 42.83
N ASN A 38 -11.23 4.67 43.93
CA ASN A 38 -11.72 5.15 45.21
C ASN A 38 -10.58 5.66 46.10
N LEU A 39 -10.27 6.94 46.01
CA LEU A 39 -9.20 7.59 46.76
C LEU A 39 -9.32 7.38 48.28
N THR A 40 -10.54 7.47 48.82
CA THR A 40 -10.79 7.26 50.24
C THR A 40 -10.44 5.86 50.69
N ALA A 41 -10.83 4.85 49.89
CA ALA A 41 -10.49 3.47 50.15
C ALA A 41 -8.98 3.21 50.01
N VAL A 42 -8.31 3.86 49.02
CA VAL A 42 -6.85 3.80 48.87
C VAL A 42 -6.14 4.31 50.12
N LYS A 43 -6.48 5.49 50.61
CA LYS A 43 -5.90 6.08 51.85
C LYS A 43 -6.11 5.14 53.04
N LYS A 44 -7.35 4.66 53.23
CA LYS A 44 -7.69 3.72 54.30
C LYS A 44 -6.90 2.40 54.23
N ALA A 45 -6.70 1.84 53.04
CA ALA A 45 -5.90 0.64 52.86
C ALA A 45 -4.41 0.85 53.24
N LEU A 46 -3.84 2.01 52.85
CA LEU A 46 -2.48 2.39 53.23
C LEU A 46 -2.34 2.62 54.77
N GLU A 47 -3.30 3.26 55.41
CA GLU A 47 -3.35 3.44 56.86
C GLU A 47 -3.46 2.09 57.60
N GLN A 48 -4.10 1.10 56.98
CA GLN A 48 -4.23 -0.25 57.51
C GLN A 48 -2.99 -1.14 57.27
N GLY A 49 -1.92 -0.56 56.72
CA GLY A 49 -0.62 -1.22 56.52
C GLY A 49 -0.49 -2.02 55.22
N ALA A 50 -1.30 -1.72 54.20
CA ALA A 50 -1.09 -2.30 52.89
C ALA A 50 0.30 -1.90 52.36
N LYS A 51 0.99 -2.85 51.74
CA LYS A 51 2.25 -2.56 51.06
C LYS A 51 1.98 -1.73 49.82
N VAL A 52 2.53 -0.50 49.77
CA VAL A 52 2.31 0.45 48.68
C VAL A 52 2.71 -0.12 47.31
N ASP A 53 3.74 -0.98 47.26
CA ASP A 53 4.22 -1.67 46.06
C ASP A 53 3.59 -3.07 45.89
N ALA A 54 2.47 -3.36 46.56
CA ALA A 54 1.72 -4.60 46.32
C ALA A 54 1.34 -4.67 44.83
N ALA A 55 1.49 -5.84 44.23
CA ALA A 55 1.31 -6.05 42.81
C ALA A 55 0.39 -7.26 42.54
N ASP A 56 -0.29 -7.18 41.42
CA ASP A 56 -1.01 -8.30 40.83
C ASP A 56 -0.06 -9.43 40.38
N PRO A 57 -0.59 -10.64 40.06
CA PRO A 57 0.20 -11.73 39.57
C PRO A 57 1.03 -11.44 38.30
N ASP A 58 0.65 -10.45 37.52
CA ASP A 58 1.40 -9.96 36.36
C ASP A 58 2.48 -8.92 36.72
N GLY A 59 2.65 -8.59 37.99
CA GLY A 59 3.59 -7.61 38.49
C GLY A 59 3.08 -6.16 38.43
N SER A 60 1.84 -5.92 38.02
CA SER A 60 1.25 -4.58 37.97
C SER A 60 0.99 -4.04 39.37
N THR A 61 1.71 -2.97 39.75
CA THR A 61 1.57 -2.33 41.06
C THR A 61 0.37 -1.40 41.12
N ALA A 62 -0.02 -1.02 42.35
CA ALA A 62 -1.05 0.00 42.57
C ALA A 62 -0.77 1.31 41.81
N LEU A 63 0.52 1.75 41.78
CA LEU A 63 0.93 2.94 41.05
C LEU A 63 0.76 2.78 39.52
N LEU A 64 1.08 1.60 38.97
CA LEU A 64 0.89 1.33 37.53
C LEU A 64 -0.61 1.35 37.19
N TRP A 65 -1.46 0.75 38.01
CA TRP A 65 -2.92 0.82 37.83
C TRP A 65 -3.47 2.24 37.93
N ALA A 66 -2.98 3.05 38.91
CA ALA A 66 -3.38 4.45 39.04
C ALA A 66 -3.00 5.28 37.79
N ALA A 67 -1.79 5.05 37.24
CA ALA A 67 -1.36 5.66 35.99
C ALA A 67 -2.24 5.22 34.82
N GLN A 68 -2.58 3.93 34.73
CA GLN A 68 -3.44 3.39 33.67
C GLN A 68 -4.87 3.96 33.73
N ARG A 69 -5.42 4.14 34.96
CA ARG A 69 -6.71 4.79 35.18
C ARG A 69 -6.67 6.32 35.01
N ASN A 70 -5.47 6.84 34.73
CA ASN A 70 -5.25 8.27 34.53
C ASN A 70 -5.68 9.14 35.74
N ASN A 71 -5.59 8.59 36.96
CA ASN A 71 -6.06 9.22 38.19
C ASN A 71 -4.93 9.90 38.97
N ASP A 72 -4.77 11.21 38.75
CA ASP A 72 -3.71 12.03 39.34
C ASP A 72 -3.74 12.04 40.87
N GLU A 73 -4.91 12.04 41.49
CA GLU A 73 -5.03 12.10 42.97
C GLU A 73 -4.55 10.80 43.62
N ILE A 74 -4.90 9.67 43.03
CA ILE A 74 -4.43 8.35 43.52
C ILE A 74 -2.93 8.20 43.26
N VAL A 75 -2.42 8.60 42.07
CA VAL A 75 -0.98 8.63 41.79
C VAL A 75 -0.24 9.45 42.85
N ALA A 76 -0.72 10.67 43.16
CA ALA A 76 -0.12 11.52 44.17
C ALA A 76 -0.13 10.88 45.57
N ALA A 77 -1.25 10.23 45.97
CA ALA A 77 -1.37 9.55 47.26
C ALA A 77 -0.40 8.37 47.38
N LEU A 78 -0.27 7.55 46.33
CA LEU A 78 0.64 6.42 46.30
C LEU A 78 2.11 6.85 46.34
N LEU A 79 2.48 7.87 45.57
CA LEU A 79 3.85 8.43 45.58
C LEU A 79 4.20 9.03 46.95
N ALA A 80 3.27 9.77 47.58
CA ALA A 80 3.42 10.29 48.92
C ALA A 80 3.59 9.18 49.98
N ALA A 81 2.98 8.00 49.76
CA ALA A 81 3.16 6.81 50.58
C ALA A 81 4.44 6.02 50.26
N GLY A 82 5.29 6.49 49.33
CA GLY A 82 6.58 5.90 48.98
C GLY A 82 6.52 4.83 47.91
N ALA A 83 5.50 4.83 47.05
CA ALA A 83 5.43 3.93 45.91
C ALA A 83 6.63 4.14 44.96
N LYS A 84 7.21 3.05 44.48
CA LYS A 84 8.36 3.07 43.57
C LYS A 84 7.93 3.45 42.15
N ALA A 85 8.28 4.66 41.71
CA ALA A 85 7.98 5.15 40.37
C ALA A 85 8.67 4.32 39.25
N THR A 86 9.72 3.54 39.60
CA THR A 86 10.45 2.66 38.68
C THR A 86 9.93 1.22 38.65
N ALA A 87 8.90 0.88 39.45
CA ALA A 87 8.34 -0.47 39.45
C ALA A 87 7.70 -0.80 38.11
N ALA A 88 8.03 -1.95 37.54
CA ALA A 88 7.53 -2.39 36.25
C ALA A 88 6.81 -3.73 36.36
N SER A 89 5.83 -3.95 35.48
CA SER A 89 5.15 -5.26 35.33
C SER A 89 6.08 -6.32 34.72
N ARG A 90 5.62 -7.56 34.60
CA ARG A 90 6.35 -8.64 33.89
C ARG A 90 6.65 -8.35 32.41
N PHE A 91 5.95 -7.36 31.83
CA PHE A 91 6.16 -6.89 30.47
C PHE A 91 7.05 -5.64 30.42
N ASN A 92 7.73 -5.32 31.51
CA ASN A 92 8.50 -4.08 31.67
C ASN A 92 7.67 -2.80 31.47
N MET A 93 6.35 -2.88 31.56
CA MET A 93 5.50 -1.69 31.53
C MET A 93 5.70 -0.90 32.82
N THR A 94 6.09 0.37 32.69
CA THR A 94 6.29 1.29 33.81
C THR A 94 5.10 2.24 33.94
N PRO A 95 4.84 2.77 35.16
CA PRO A 95 3.83 3.83 35.33
C PRO A 95 4.07 5.03 34.43
N LEU A 96 5.35 5.37 34.14
CA LEU A 96 5.72 6.48 33.26
C LEU A 96 5.31 6.22 31.80
N ALA A 97 5.56 5.01 31.27
CA ALA A 97 5.18 4.68 29.89
C ALA A 97 3.66 4.73 29.71
N VAL A 98 2.91 4.21 30.70
CA VAL A 98 1.44 4.23 30.68
C VAL A 98 0.90 5.66 30.79
N ALA A 99 1.44 6.49 31.69
CA ALA A 99 1.04 7.89 31.81
C ALA A 99 1.34 8.68 30.52
N ALA A 100 2.46 8.38 29.87
CA ALA A 100 2.85 8.97 28.60
C ALA A 100 1.89 8.57 27.46
N SER A 101 1.47 7.30 27.40
CA SER A 101 0.49 6.84 26.42
C SER A 101 -0.91 7.46 26.62
N ASN A 102 -1.24 7.87 27.85
CA ASN A 102 -2.48 8.59 28.14
C ASN A 102 -2.37 10.10 27.86
N GLY A 103 -1.18 10.63 27.54
CA GLY A 103 -0.94 12.05 27.31
C GLY A 103 -1.14 12.92 28.56
N ASN A 104 -0.92 12.36 29.76
CA ASN A 104 -1.10 13.11 31.00
C ASN A 104 0.21 13.70 31.53
N ALA A 105 0.55 14.88 31.03
CA ALA A 105 1.75 15.60 31.44
C ALA A 105 1.88 15.80 32.96
N LYS A 106 0.74 15.91 33.69
CA LYS A 106 0.74 16.11 35.14
C LYS A 106 1.18 14.85 35.89
N ILE A 107 0.65 13.67 35.51
CA ILE A 107 1.09 12.39 36.08
C ILE A 107 2.53 12.11 35.68
N VAL A 108 2.88 12.34 34.41
CA VAL A 108 4.28 12.20 33.91
C VAL A 108 5.23 13.05 34.73
N THR A 109 4.89 14.31 35.02
CA THR A 109 5.71 15.19 35.90
C THR A 109 5.91 14.56 37.26
N ARG A 110 4.84 14.12 37.94
CA ARG A 110 4.94 13.51 39.29
C ARG A 110 5.82 12.26 39.30
N LEU A 111 5.69 11.41 38.28
CA LEU A 111 6.47 10.18 38.18
C LEU A 111 7.97 10.48 37.95
N LEU A 112 8.29 11.45 37.08
CA LEU A 112 9.67 11.87 36.84
C LEU A 112 10.27 12.55 38.09
N ASP A 113 9.49 13.37 38.80
CA ASP A 113 9.90 13.99 40.06
C ASP A 113 10.13 12.94 41.17
N ALA A 114 9.44 11.82 41.13
CA ALA A 114 9.61 10.68 42.03
C ALA A 114 10.71 9.69 41.54
N GLY A 115 11.51 10.05 40.53
CA GLY A 115 12.66 9.30 40.07
C GLY A 115 12.34 8.20 39.05
N ALA A 116 11.21 8.28 38.33
CA ALA A 116 11.00 7.41 37.17
C ALA A 116 12.09 7.66 36.11
N ASP A 117 12.58 6.59 35.49
CA ASP A 117 13.56 6.69 34.41
C ASP A 117 12.88 7.01 33.07
N ALA A 118 13.17 8.21 32.53
CA ALA A 118 12.65 8.67 31.24
C ALA A 118 13.04 7.77 30.05
N ASN A 119 14.09 6.96 30.22
CA ASN A 119 14.62 6.05 29.21
C ASN A 119 14.31 4.57 29.50
N SER A 120 13.43 4.28 30.48
CA SER A 120 12.95 2.93 30.69
C SER A 120 12.23 2.41 29.44
N VAL A 121 12.45 1.12 29.11
CA VAL A 121 11.89 0.49 27.93
C VAL A 121 10.95 -0.66 28.31
N SER A 122 9.89 -0.84 27.55
CA SER A 122 9.04 -2.04 27.63
C SER A 122 9.81 -3.30 27.19
N LYS A 123 9.18 -4.46 27.30
CA LYS A 123 9.78 -5.72 26.79
C LYS A 123 10.00 -5.66 25.27
N GLU A 124 9.18 -4.90 24.58
CA GLU A 124 9.26 -4.64 23.15
C GLU A 124 10.29 -3.55 22.80
N GLY A 125 10.91 -2.92 23.80
CA GLY A 125 11.89 -1.85 23.60
C GLY A 125 11.28 -0.46 23.39
N GLU A 126 9.99 -0.30 23.62
CA GLU A 126 9.33 1.01 23.50
C GLU A 126 9.61 1.90 24.71
N THR A 127 9.92 3.17 24.46
CA THR A 127 10.16 4.19 25.48
C THR A 127 8.89 4.98 25.80
N ALA A 128 8.85 5.66 26.95
CA ALA A 128 7.78 6.59 27.28
C ALA A 128 7.63 7.72 26.23
N LEU A 129 8.74 8.16 25.63
CA LEU A 129 8.72 9.16 24.55
C LEU A 129 8.01 8.62 23.29
N MET A 130 8.23 7.36 22.92
CA MET A 130 7.52 6.71 21.81
C MET A 130 6.01 6.63 22.08
N SER A 131 5.63 6.24 23.31
CA SER A 131 4.22 6.18 23.71
C SER A 131 3.54 7.55 23.66
N ALA A 132 4.20 8.60 24.17
CA ALA A 132 3.69 9.98 24.09
C ALA A 132 3.56 10.48 22.63
N SER A 133 4.51 10.08 21.77
CA SER A 133 4.53 10.45 20.36
C SER A 133 3.41 9.79 19.56
N LEU A 134 3.09 8.54 19.87
CA LEU A 134 1.90 7.84 19.32
C LEU A 134 0.60 8.52 19.75
N ASN A 135 0.49 8.90 21.02
CA ASN A 135 -0.69 9.63 21.53
C ASN A 135 -0.82 11.04 20.92
N GLY A 136 0.32 11.69 20.61
CA GLY A 136 0.35 13.02 20.02
C GLY A 136 0.31 14.17 21.01
N ASP A 137 0.43 13.91 22.32
CA ASP A 137 0.50 14.99 23.33
C ASP A 137 1.87 15.68 23.33
N ALA A 138 1.97 16.76 22.58
CA ALA A 138 3.20 17.54 22.45
C ALA A 138 3.73 18.07 23.79
N ALA A 139 2.88 18.31 24.78
CA ALA A 139 3.31 18.76 26.11
C ALA A 139 4.05 17.63 26.85
N THR A 140 3.53 16.41 26.81
CA THR A 140 4.21 15.24 27.39
C THR A 140 5.49 14.91 26.63
N VAL A 141 5.50 14.99 25.28
CA VAL A 141 6.72 14.83 24.47
C VAL A 141 7.80 15.82 24.90
N LYS A 142 7.46 17.10 24.97
CA LYS A 142 8.39 18.16 25.42
C LYS A 142 8.93 17.89 26.82
N LEU A 143 8.06 17.56 27.74
CA LEU A 143 8.40 17.30 29.15
C LEU A 143 9.39 16.12 29.27
N LEU A 144 9.11 15.00 28.59
CA LEU A 144 9.99 13.82 28.60
C LEU A 144 11.38 14.16 28.08
N ILE A 145 11.48 14.91 26.97
CA ILE A 145 12.78 15.33 26.39
C ILE A 145 13.51 16.24 27.36
N GLN A 146 12.86 17.24 27.97
CA GLN A 146 13.45 18.13 28.97
C GLN A 146 13.95 17.39 30.22
N ARG A 147 13.39 16.23 30.51
CA ARG A 147 13.78 15.33 31.61
C ARG A 147 14.76 14.25 31.19
N GLY A 148 15.38 14.36 30.00
CA GLY A 148 16.48 13.52 29.55
C GLY A 148 16.07 12.28 28.74
N ALA A 149 14.85 12.23 28.21
CA ALA A 149 14.48 11.17 27.25
C ALA A 149 15.32 11.30 25.97
N LYS A 150 15.87 10.18 25.51
CA LYS A 150 16.66 10.10 24.29
C LYS A 150 15.78 10.21 23.06
N VAL A 151 15.90 11.31 22.33
CA VAL A 151 15.01 11.67 21.21
C VAL A 151 15.11 10.68 20.05
N ASN A 152 16.31 10.15 19.77
CA ASN A 152 16.61 9.32 18.61
C ASN A 152 16.72 7.83 18.94
N GLU A 153 16.30 7.40 20.13
CA GLU A 153 16.24 5.99 20.47
C GLU A 153 15.27 5.27 19.52
N ALA A 154 15.66 4.08 19.06
CA ALA A 154 14.85 3.27 18.16
C ALA A 154 14.51 1.93 18.83
N GLU A 155 13.26 1.47 18.72
CA GLU A 155 12.89 0.16 19.22
C GLU A 155 13.59 -0.96 18.41
N PRO A 156 13.91 -2.11 19.03
CA PRO A 156 14.81 -3.09 18.44
C PRO A 156 14.21 -3.96 17.32
N TYR A 157 12.88 -4.05 17.19
CA TYR A 157 12.23 -4.95 16.24
C TYR A 157 12.12 -4.34 14.85
N LYS A 158 11.50 -3.17 14.73
CA LYS A 158 11.27 -2.46 13.46
C LYS A 158 12.26 -1.30 13.25
N GLY A 159 13.00 -0.91 14.29
CA GLY A 159 13.91 0.23 14.27
C GLY A 159 13.18 1.56 14.18
N GLN A 160 11.97 1.66 14.75
CA GLN A 160 11.16 2.87 14.71
C GLN A 160 11.55 3.83 15.84
N THR A 161 11.67 5.12 15.52
CA THR A 161 11.90 6.20 16.48
C THR A 161 10.58 6.88 16.87
N ALA A 162 10.60 7.67 17.94
CA ALA A 162 9.47 8.49 18.36
C ALA A 162 8.94 9.40 17.22
N LEU A 163 9.86 9.96 16.40
CA LEU A 163 9.49 10.80 15.25
C LEU A 163 8.75 9.99 14.16
N MET A 164 9.17 8.76 13.89
CA MET A 164 8.48 7.90 12.92
C MET A 164 7.06 7.55 13.36
N LEU A 165 6.87 7.28 14.66
CA LEU A 165 5.57 6.97 15.23
C LEU A 165 4.64 8.20 15.19
N ALA A 166 5.12 9.37 15.64
CA ALA A 166 4.36 10.62 15.56
C ALA A 166 3.98 10.97 14.12
N ALA A 167 4.90 10.78 13.17
CA ALA A 167 4.69 11.07 11.77
C ALA A 167 3.66 10.12 11.12
N GLY A 168 3.72 8.84 11.46
CA GLY A 168 2.79 7.83 10.97
C GLY A 168 1.36 8.03 11.45
N GLU A 169 1.18 8.50 12.68
CA GLU A 169 -0.13 8.81 13.27
C GLU A 169 -0.66 10.21 12.89
N GLY A 170 0.19 11.06 12.28
CA GLY A 170 -0.20 12.41 11.88
C GLY A 170 -0.19 13.44 13.00
N ASN A 171 0.50 13.15 14.09
CA ASN A 171 0.62 13.99 15.27
C ASN A 171 1.55 15.19 15.02
N ALA A 172 1.16 16.11 14.14
CA ALA A 172 1.99 17.18 13.63
C ALA A 172 2.66 18.03 14.74
N LYS A 173 1.95 18.33 15.82
CA LYS A 173 2.52 19.06 16.97
C LYS A 173 3.62 18.27 17.68
N ALA A 174 3.45 16.96 17.82
CA ALA A 174 4.49 16.10 18.38
C ALA A 174 5.68 15.98 17.42
N VAL A 175 5.42 15.90 16.10
CA VAL A 175 6.47 15.94 15.07
C VAL A 175 7.28 17.22 15.16
N GLU A 176 6.64 18.39 15.19
CA GLU A 176 7.32 19.68 15.35
C GLU A 176 8.18 19.72 16.62
N MET A 177 7.60 19.31 17.75
CA MET A 177 8.30 19.27 19.02
C MET A 177 9.55 18.37 18.99
N LEU A 178 9.41 17.15 18.44
CA LEU A 178 10.53 16.23 18.29
C LEU A 178 11.65 16.81 17.41
N LEU A 179 11.30 17.46 16.29
CA LEU A 179 12.25 18.09 15.37
C LEU A 179 12.96 19.29 16.02
N GLU A 180 12.23 20.13 16.75
CA GLU A 180 12.82 21.24 17.53
C GLU A 180 13.87 20.76 18.55
N PHE A 181 13.68 19.58 19.12
CA PHE A 181 14.61 18.96 20.07
C PHE A 181 15.63 18.01 19.41
N GLY A 182 15.81 18.08 18.09
CA GLY A 182 16.90 17.40 17.38
C GLY A 182 16.58 15.94 17.02
N ALA A 183 15.32 15.59 16.82
CA ALA A 183 15.00 14.31 16.21
C ALA A 183 15.55 14.24 14.78
N ASP A 184 16.16 13.10 14.44
CA ASP A 184 16.74 12.91 13.12
C ASP A 184 15.64 12.67 12.06
N VAL A 185 15.41 13.70 11.25
CA VAL A 185 14.44 13.67 10.15
C VAL A 185 14.81 12.63 9.07
N LYS A 186 16.07 12.19 9.01
CA LYS A 186 16.60 11.23 8.03
C LYS A 186 16.73 9.81 8.59
N ALA A 187 16.42 9.60 9.87
CA ALA A 187 16.47 8.27 10.47
C ALA A 187 15.64 7.28 9.65
N LYS A 188 16.11 6.02 9.55
CA LYS A 188 15.40 4.98 8.82
C LYS A 188 15.08 3.78 9.71
N SER A 189 13.87 3.29 9.59
CA SER A 189 13.47 2.02 10.17
C SER A 189 14.19 0.85 9.48
N LYS A 190 14.12 -0.35 10.04
CA LYS A 190 14.69 -1.56 9.42
C LYS A 190 14.10 -1.87 8.04
N GLY A 191 12.85 -1.43 7.79
CA GLY A 191 12.20 -1.51 6.48
C GLY A 191 12.57 -0.38 5.51
N GLY A 192 13.53 0.51 5.89
CA GLY A 192 13.99 1.61 5.05
C GLY A 192 13.07 2.84 5.01
N TYR A 193 12.01 2.87 5.83
CA TYR A 193 11.08 4.00 5.90
C TYR A 193 11.61 5.09 6.84
N SER A 194 11.66 6.33 6.34
CA SER A 194 11.89 7.51 7.15
C SER A 194 10.59 8.02 7.80
N PRO A 195 10.64 8.97 8.76
CA PRO A 195 9.45 9.65 9.28
C PRO A 195 8.58 10.24 8.15
N PHE A 196 9.22 10.82 7.12
CA PHE A 196 8.53 11.40 5.98
C PHE A 196 7.76 10.34 5.16
N LEU A 197 8.38 9.20 4.87
CA LEU A 197 7.72 8.12 4.14
C LEU A 197 6.58 7.47 4.96
N PHE A 198 6.70 7.40 6.30
CA PHE A 198 5.58 7.00 7.17
C PHE A 198 4.40 7.97 7.04
N ALA A 199 4.66 9.27 7.10
CA ALA A 199 3.63 10.30 6.96
C ALA A 199 2.95 10.25 5.57
N VAL A 200 3.72 10.06 4.50
CA VAL A 200 3.18 9.93 3.12
C VAL A 200 2.32 8.67 2.99
N ARG A 201 2.82 7.53 3.45
CA ARG A 201 2.11 6.24 3.38
C ARG A 201 0.76 6.28 4.10
N ASN A 202 0.68 7.02 5.20
CA ASN A 202 -0.52 7.12 6.03
C ASN A 202 -1.34 8.41 5.74
N ARG A 203 -1.01 9.16 4.68
CA ARG A 203 -1.71 10.38 4.25
C ARG A 203 -1.73 11.49 5.31
N GLN A 204 -0.67 11.67 6.05
CA GLN A 204 -0.60 12.62 7.16
C GLN A 204 -0.13 14.01 6.69
N THR A 205 -1.02 14.79 6.12
CA THR A 205 -0.72 16.05 5.41
C THR A 205 0.09 17.05 6.25
N GLU A 206 -0.32 17.29 7.50
CA GLU A 206 0.36 18.29 8.34
C GLU A 206 1.72 17.79 8.82
N ALA A 207 1.85 16.49 9.12
CA ALA A 207 3.14 15.89 9.43
C ALA A 207 4.10 15.94 8.22
N ILE A 208 3.61 15.69 7.00
CA ILE A 208 4.38 15.83 5.75
C ILE A 208 4.93 17.25 5.63
N LYS A 209 4.09 18.27 5.83
CA LYS A 209 4.50 19.69 5.75
C LYS A 209 5.55 20.03 6.80
N ALA A 210 5.37 19.60 8.04
CA ALA A 210 6.32 19.82 9.13
C ALA A 210 7.69 19.18 8.83
N LEU A 211 7.70 17.92 8.38
CA LEU A 211 8.92 17.20 8.03
C LEU A 211 9.67 17.84 6.87
N LEU A 212 8.96 18.28 5.82
CA LEU A 212 9.56 19.00 4.68
C LEU A 212 10.15 20.35 5.11
N ALA A 213 9.47 21.06 6.01
CA ALA A 213 9.98 22.33 6.57
C ALA A 213 11.29 22.15 7.36
N HIS A 214 11.51 20.96 7.93
CA HIS A 214 12.72 20.62 8.68
C HIS A 214 13.73 19.78 7.85
N GLY A 215 13.62 19.82 6.52
CA GLY A 215 14.65 19.28 5.62
C GLY A 215 14.50 17.80 5.25
N ALA A 216 13.30 17.22 5.39
CA ALA A 216 13.02 15.94 4.76
C ALA A 216 13.16 16.05 3.24
N ASN A 217 13.69 15.01 2.59
CA ASN A 217 13.86 15.00 1.15
C ASN A 217 12.54 14.60 0.46
N VAL A 218 11.93 15.53 -0.28
CA VAL A 218 10.67 15.27 -1.02
C VAL A 218 10.82 14.16 -2.08
N ASN A 219 12.03 13.94 -2.59
CA ASN A 219 12.38 12.90 -3.56
C ASN A 219 12.92 11.62 -2.91
N GLU A 220 12.68 11.45 -1.62
CA GLU A 220 13.09 10.25 -0.93
C GLU A 220 12.39 9.01 -1.49
N ALA A 221 13.13 7.90 -1.54
CA ALA A 221 12.62 6.60 -1.92
C ALA A 221 12.91 5.54 -0.84
N THR A 222 12.11 4.50 -0.83
CA THR A 222 12.32 3.28 -0.05
C THR A 222 13.48 2.47 -0.57
N THR A 223 13.86 1.42 0.13
CA THR A 223 14.96 0.52 -0.30
C THR A 223 14.66 -0.24 -1.60
N ASP A 224 13.38 -0.45 -1.92
CA ASP A 224 12.94 -1.04 -3.19
C ASP A 224 12.84 -0.01 -4.34
N GLY A 225 13.21 1.25 -4.09
CA GLY A 225 13.20 2.33 -5.07
C GLY A 225 11.85 3.04 -5.24
N SER A 226 10.84 2.72 -4.42
CA SER A 226 9.54 3.40 -4.48
C SER A 226 9.66 4.84 -3.97
N SER A 227 9.39 5.83 -4.82
CA SER A 227 9.43 7.24 -4.42
C SER A 227 8.22 7.62 -3.56
N ALA A 228 8.36 8.69 -2.75
CA ALA A 228 7.25 9.25 -1.98
C ALA A 228 6.05 9.59 -2.87
N LEU A 229 6.31 10.16 -4.07
CA LEU A 229 5.28 10.49 -5.05
C LEU A 229 4.54 9.22 -5.54
N SER A 230 5.26 8.17 -5.89
CA SER A 230 4.67 6.89 -6.30
C SER A 230 3.87 6.25 -5.18
N ILE A 231 4.38 6.26 -3.93
CA ILE A 231 3.66 5.75 -2.76
C ILE A 231 2.32 6.47 -2.60
N ALA A 232 2.29 7.80 -2.72
CA ALA A 232 1.06 8.57 -2.64
C ALA A 232 0.08 8.17 -3.76
N ILE A 233 0.55 8.06 -5.01
CA ILE A 233 -0.29 7.75 -6.17
C ILE A 233 -0.90 6.35 -6.06
N VAL A 234 -0.10 5.32 -5.77
CA VAL A 234 -0.60 3.93 -5.73
C VAL A 234 -1.53 3.64 -4.55
N ASN A 235 -1.49 4.49 -3.51
CA ASN A 235 -2.46 4.46 -2.41
C ASN A 235 -3.70 5.32 -2.68
N GLY A 236 -3.83 5.93 -3.86
CA GLY A 236 -4.97 6.79 -4.22
C GLY A 236 -4.97 8.15 -3.52
N TYR A 237 -3.84 8.58 -2.94
CA TYR A 237 -3.70 9.87 -2.22
C TYR A 237 -3.26 10.96 -3.20
N PHE A 238 -4.14 11.30 -4.14
CA PHE A 238 -3.79 12.24 -5.22
C PHE A 238 -3.60 13.66 -4.72
N ASP A 239 -4.24 14.05 -3.64
CA ASP A 239 -4.00 15.32 -2.94
C ASP A 239 -2.59 15.39 -2.34
N ILE A 240 -2.09 14.29 -1.75
CA ILE A 240 -0.70 14.21 -1.29
C ILE A 240 0.25 14.24 -2.48
N GLY A 241 -0.02 13.49 -3.57
CA GLY A 241 0.76 13.56 -4.80
C GLY A 241 0.88 15.01 -5.33
N ALA A 242 -0.24 15.73 -5.36
CA ALA A 242 -0.27 17.14 -5.75
C ALA A 242 0.53 18.04 -4.79
N LEU A 243 0.43 17.82 -3.48
CA LEU A 243 1.23 18.53 -2.47
C LEU A 243 2.73 18.28 -2.67
N LEU A 244 3.13 17.04 -2.89
CA LEU A 244 4.55 16.69 -3.11
C LEU A 244 5.11 17.38 -4.35
N LEU A 245 4.34 17.43 -5.45
CA LEU A 245 4.71 18.16 -6.68
C LEU A 245 4.85 19.68 -6.43
N ASP A 246 3.99 20.28 -5.60
CA ASP A 246 4.11 21.68 -5.20
C ASP A 246 5.33 21.94 -4.31
N LYS A 247 5.79 20.94 -3.61
CA LYS A 247 7.00 20.97 -2.78
C LYS A 247 8.26 20.58 -3.54
N GLY A 248 8.18 20.41 -4.87
CA GLY A 248 9.33 20.14 -5.73
C GLY A 248 9.66 18.66 -5.90
N ALA A 249 8.69 17.78 -5.72
CA ALA A 249 8.89 16.38 -6.11
C ALA A 249 9.16 16.30 -7.62
N ASP A 250 10.19 15.54 -7.98
CA ASP A 250 10.50 15.27 -9.38
C ASP A 250 9.48 14.28 -9.97
N PRO A 251 8.69 14.70 -10.97
CA PRO A 251 7.69 13.83 -11.60
C PRO A 251 8.31 12.67 -12.42
N ASN A 252 9.62 12.73 -12.67
CA ASN A 252 10.36 11.75 -13.46
C ASN A 252 11.27 10.83 -12.63
N VAL A 253 11.15 10.87 -11.31
CA VAL A 253 11.92 9.95 -10.45
C VAL A 253 11.70 8.51 -10.93
N ALA A 254 12.80 7.80 -11.13
CA ALA A 254 12.76 6.38 -11.49
C ALA A 254 12.06 5.58 -10.37
N ASP A 255 11.07 4.80 -10.74
CA ASP A 255 10.34 3.90 -9.84
C ASP A 255 10.28 2.53 -10.50
N PRO A 256 10.52 1.43 -9.76
CA PRO A 256 10.46 0.08 -10.33
C PRO A 256 9.09 -0.29 -10.92
N ARG A 257 8.06 0.51 -10.63
CA ARG A 257 6.68 0.33 -11.10
C ARG A 257 6.33 1.19 -12.33
N GLY A 258 7.32 1.78 -12.98
CA GLY A 258 7.15 2.75 -14.04
C GLY A 258 7.10 4.19 -13.52
N SER A 259 6.79 5.15 -14.39
CA SER A 259 6.72 6.58 -14.00
C SER A 259 5.44 6.89 -13.22
N ALA A 260 5.43 8.06 -12.56
CA ALA A 260 4.24 8.61 -11.89
C ALA A 260 3.03 8.71 -12.84
N LEU A 261 3.25 9.02 -14.14
CA LEU A 261 2.19 9.02 -15.15
C LEU A 261 1.59 7.64 -15.40
N HIS A 262 2.43 6.59 -15.48
CA HIS A 262 1.92 5.22 -15.61
C HIS A 262 1.07 4.84 -14.39
N ALA A 263 1.54 5.16 -13.18
CA ALA A 263 0.84 4.87 -11.95
C ALA A 263 -0.53 5.57 -11.87
N VAL A 264 -0.62 6.87 -12.20
CA VAL A 264 -1.88 7.61 -12.13
C VAL A 264 -2.89 7.15 -13.19
N ILE A 265 -2.42 6.79 -14.39
CA ILE A 265 -3.27 6.23 -15.46
C ILE A 265 -3.85 4.90 -15.03
N TRP A 266 -3.02 4.06 -14.41
CA TRP A 266 -3.46 2.77 -13.91
C TRP A 266 -4.47 2.93 -12.76
N MET A 267 -4.19 3.78 -11.79
CA MET A 267 -5.09 4.05 -10.65
C MET A 267 -6.43 4.66 -11.05
N ARG A 268 -6.49 5.38 -12.17
CA ARG A 268 -7.73 5.95 -12.68
C ARG A 268 -8.71 4.87 -13.20
N ARG A 269 -8.19 3.85 -13.84
CA ARG A 269 -8.95 2.73 -14.40
C ARG A 269 -8.16 1.45 -14.16
N PRO A 270 -8.19 0.95 -12.92
CA PRO A 270 -7.54 -0.33 -12.61
C PRO A 270 -8.22 -1.41 -13.44
N GLY A 271 -7.41 -2.31 -13.96
CA GLY A 271 -7.87 -3.37 -14.87
C GLY A 271 -8.97 -4.27 -14.33
N ALA A 272 -9.18 -5.42 -14.97
CA ALA A 272 -10.31 -6.32 -14.70
C ALA A 272 -10.43 -6.77 -13.22
N PRO A 273 -11.65 -7.20 -12.77
CA PRO A 273 -11.91 -7.61 -11.38
C PRO A 273 -10.98 -8.70 -10.86
N TRP A 274 -10.48 -9.56 -11.73
CA TRP A 274 -9.53 -10.61 -11.33
C TRP A 274 -8.09 -10.07 -11.12
N GLU A 275 -7.71 -8.98 -11.79
CA GLU A 275 -6.50 -8.21 -11.40
C GLU A 275 -6.72 -7.59 -10.02
N ALA A 276 -7.91 -7.08 -9.75
CA ALA A 276 -8.34 -6.65 -8.42
C ALA A 276 -8.46 -7.83 -7.45
N ALA A 277 -8.89 -9.01 -7.90
CA ALA A 277 -8.98 -10.21 -7.08
C ALA A 277 -7.62 -10.89 -6.85
N ALA A 278 -6.66 -10.75 -7.75
CA ALA A 278 -5.26 -11.16 -7.51
C ALA A 278 -4.54 -10.18 -6.55
N LEU A 279 -5.06 -8.95 -6.44
CA LEU A 279 -4.75 -8.00 -5.36
C LEU A 279 -5.55 -8.32 -4.09
N ALA A 280 -6.52 -9.24 -4.17
CA ALA A 280 -7.47 -9.61 -3.11
C ALA A 280 -6.93 -10.62 -2.07
N GLU A 281 -5.64 -10.65 -1.84
CA GLU A 281 -5.18 -10.84 -0.46
C GLU A 281 -5.62 -9.64 0.42
N ASP A 282 -6.15 -8.59 -0.21
CA ASP A 282 -6.83 -7.47 0.42
C ASP A 282 -8.31 -7.49 -0.03
N PRO A 283 -9.25 -7.91 0.83
CA PRO A 283 -10.67 -8.01 0.47
C PRO A 283 -11.32 -6.67 0.11
N GLU A 284 -10.60 -5.56 0.25
CA GLU A 284 -11.12 -4.21 -0.01
C GLU A 284 -10.93 -3.72 -1.46
N GLY A 285 -10.23 -4.49 -2.31
CA GLY A 285 -9.94 -4.10 -3.70
C GLY A 285 -8.85 -3.00 -3.82
N PRO A 286 -8.64 -2.42 -5.01
CA PRO A 286 -7.66 -1.36 -5.18
C PRO A 286 -8.04 -0.16 -4.31
N PRO A 287 -7.04 0.56 -3.74
CA PRO A 287 -7.30 1.71 -2.89
C PRO A 287 -8.21 2.70 -3.59
N LYS A 288 -9.30 3.09 -2.93
CA LYS A 288 -10.19 4.11 -3.47
C LYS A 288 -9.47 5.45 -3.45
N GLN A 289 -9.63 6.23 -4.53
CA GLN A 289 -9.18 7.60 -4.55
C GLN A 289 -9.71 8.35 -3.34
N SER A 290 -8.84 9.04 -2.62
CA SER A 290 -9.19 9.86 -1.46
C SER A 290 -8.77 11.31 -1.71
N GLY A 291 -9.54 12.25 -1.16
CA GLY A 291 -9.33 13.69 -1.36
C GLY A 291 -10.09 14.24 -2.57
N ASN A 292 -9.86 15.54 -2.85
CA ASN A 292 -10.60 16.30 -3.87
C ASN A 292 -9.88 16.39 -5.23
N VAL A 293 -8.66 15.84 -5.34
CA VAL A 293 -7.87 15.86 -6.58
C VAL A 293 -8.18 14.60 -7.38
N THR A 294 -8.63 14.77 -8.61
CA THR A 294 -8.89 13.64 -9.52
C THR A 294 -7.60 13.14 -10.18
N ALA A 295 -7.64 11.92 -10.70
CA ALA A 295 -6.51 11.37 -11.45
C ALA A 295 -6.13 12.22 -12.69
N LEU A 296 -7.12 12.82 -13.37
CA LEU A 296 -6.85 13.71 -14.51
C LEU A 296 -6.17 15.01 -14.07
N GLU A 297 -6.61 15.59 -12.96
CA GLU A 297 -5.98 16.80 -12.40
C GLU A 297 -4.56 16.52 -11.94
N LEU A 298 -4.31 15.38 -11.29
CA LEU A 298 -2.96 14.99 -10.90
C LEU A 298 -2.07 14.71 -12.13
N ALA A 299 -2.60 14.02 -13.15
CA ALA A 299 -1.87 13.78 -14.39
C ALA A 299 -1.50 15.10 -15.10
N ARG A 300 -2.44 16.06 -15.18
CA ARG A 300 -2.17 17.41 -15.69
C ARG A 300 -1.07 18.09 -14.89
N LYS A 301 -1.16 18.05 -13.58
CA LYS A 301 -0.14 18.67 -12.72
C LYS A 301 1.23 18.00 -12.86
N LEU A 302 1.31 16.68 -13.02
CA LEU A 302 2.54 15.97 -13.34
C LEU A 302 3.15 16.49 -14.64
N LEU A 303 2.35 16.62 -15.68
CA LEU A 303 2.78 17.12 -17.00
C LEU A 303 3.22 18.57 -16.95
N GLU A 304 2.49 19.45 -16.25
CA GLU A 304 2.85 20.86 -16.01
C GLU A 304 4.17 20.99 -15.24
N LYS A 305 4.47 20.04 -14.35
CA LYS A 305 5.73 19.97 -13.60
C LYS A 305 6.86 19.27 -14.37
N GLY A 306 6.63 18.92 -15.63
CA GLY A 306 7.66 18.39 -16.53
C GLY A 306 7.76 16.87 -16.56
N ALA A 307 6.71 16.13 -16.18
CA ALA A 307 6.67 14.70 -16.42
C ALA A 307 6.82 14.39 -17.92
N ASN A 308 7.69 13.43 -18.25
CA ASN A 308 7.88 12.99 -19.62
C ASN A 308 6.67 12.16 -20.10
N PRO A 309 5.84 12.67 -21.04
CA PRO A 309 4.68 11.95 -21.54
C PRO A 309 5.02 10.75 -22.44
N ASN A 310 6.29 10.64 -22.84
CA ASN A 310 6.80 9.60 -23.76
C ASN A 310 7.73 8.61 -23.08
N VAL A 311 7.79 8.63 -21.75
CA VAL A 311 8.59 7.66 -21.00
C VAL A 311 8.09 6.25 -21.31
N LYS A 312 9.01 5.36 -21.61
CA LYS A 312 8.69 3.94 -21.85
C LYS A 312 8.77 3.17 -20.55
N TRP A 313 7.83 2.29 -20.36
CA TRP A 313 7.88 1.37 -19.23
C TRP A 313 8.97 0.34 -19.47
N GLU A 314 10.00 0.35 -18.64
CA GLU A 314 11.05 -0.67 -18.61
C GLU A 314 10.81 -1.56 -17.39
N PHE A 315 10.01 -2.58 -17.58
CA PHE A 315 9.75 -3.55 -16.54
C PHE A 315 10.91 -4.56 -16.53
N LYS A 316 11.76 -4.48 -15.52
CA LYS A 316 12.65 -5.59 -15.18
C LYS A 316 11.82 -6.61 -14.43
N GLU A 317 11.36 -7.61 -15.14
CA GLU A 317 10.64 -8.73 -14.56
C GLU A 317 11.51 -9.37 -13.48
N GLN A 318 11.18 -9.14 -12.22
CA GLN A 318 11.80 -9.91 -11.16
C GLN A 318 11.21 -11.31 -11.22
N ARG A 319 12.09 -12.31 -11.36
CA ARG A 319 11.73 -13.73 -11.32
C ARG A 319 10.86 -13.98 -10.09
N PHE A 320 9.71 -14.57 -10.28
CA PHE A 320 8.84 -15.01 -9.21
C PHE A 320 9.58 -16.04 -8.35
N SER A 321 10.16 -15.62 -7.25
CA SER A 321 10.59 -16.52 -6.19
C SER A 321 9.44 -16.62 -5.17
N LYS A 322 8.89 -17.81 -4.99
CA LYS A 322 7.92 -18.11 -3.92
C LYS A 322 8.46 -17.83 -2.52
N SER A 323 9.75 -17.54 -2.38
CA SER A 323 10.43 -17.31 -1.09
C SER A 323 10.69 -15.84 -0.76
N LEU A 324 10.49 -14.91 -1.70
CA LEU A 324 10.59 -13.48 -1.42
C LEU A 324 9.19 -12.98 -1.12
N GLY A 325 8.96 -12.67 0.15
CA GLY A 325 7.74 -12.08 0.64
C GLY A 325 7.30 -10.95 -0.27
N THR A 326 6.04 -10.95 -0.58
CA THR A 326 5.32 -10.08 -1.50
C THR A 326 5.69 -8.61 -1.34
N THR A 327 6.70 -8.13 -2.05
CA THR A 327 6.73 -6.74 -2.46
C THR A 327 5.61 -6.62 -3.49
N ARG A 328 4.50 -6.00 -3.11
CA ARG A 328 3.40 -5.69 -4.01
C ARG A 328 3.92 -4.70 -5.04
N ASN A 329 4.46 -5.21 -6.13
CA ASN A 329 4.63 -4.41 -7.33
C ASN A 329 3.23 -4.15 -7.89
N PRO A 330 2.87 -2.91 -8.16
CA PRO A 330 1.64 -2.62 -8.90
C PRO A 330 1.83 -3.04 -10.35
N PRO A 331 0.79 -3.50 -10.92
CA PRO A 331 0.03 -4.61 -10.41
C PRO A 331 0.86 -5.88 -10.60
N ASN A 332 0.65 -6.87 -9.76
CA ASN A 332 1.05 -8.23 -10.03
C ASN A 332 0.33 -8.67 -11.31
N ILE A 333 0.87 -8.24 -12.44
CA ILE A 333 0.44 -8.75 -13.74
C ILE A 333 0.91 -10.19 -13.69
N ASN A 334 -0.05 -11.07 -13.48
CA ASN A 334 0.19 -12.48 -13.53
C ASN A 334 0.49 -12.79 -15.01
N LEU A 335 1.76 -12.67 -15.41
CA LEU A 335 2.24 -12.85 -16.79
C LEU A 335 1.80 -14.20 -17.38
N GLY A 336 1.44 -15.17 -16.53
CA GLY A 336 0.85 -16.43 -16.97
C GLY A 336 -0.51 -16.29 -17.65
N ARG A 337 -1.12 -15.11 -17.68
CA ARG A 337 -2.41 -14.83 -18.33
C ARG A 337 -2.38 -13.66 -19.32
N HIS A 338 -1.30 -12.87 -19.36
CA HIS A 338 -1.13 -11.80 -20.34
C HIS A 338 -0.21 -12.27 -21.46
N TYR A 339 -0.75 -12.39 -22.63
CA TYR A 339 -0.03 -12.86 -23.84
C TYR A 339 0.76 -11.74 -24.52
N ILE A 340 0.68 -10.51 -23.99
CA ILE A 340 1.31 -9.31 -24.53
C ILE A 340 2.02 -8.56 -23.40
N THR A 341 3.30 -8.30 -23.61
CA THR A 341 4.13 -7.57 -22.64
C THR A 341 3.76 -6.09 -22.55
N PHE A 342 3.93 -5.50 -21.36
CA PHE A 342 3.82 -4.03 -21.18
C PHE A 342 5.15 -3.32 -21.44
N ASN A 343 6.26 -4.04 -21.62
CA ASN A 343 7.54 -3.41 -21.87
C ASN A 343 7.49 -2.51 -23.08
N GLY A 344 8.08 -1.31 -22.96
CA GLY A 344 8.07 -0.27 -23.97
C GLY A 344 6.76 0.50 -24.08
N SER A 345 5.72 0.18 -23.27
CA SER A 345 4.48 0.97 -23.28
C SER A 345 4.72 2.39 -22.77
N THR A 346 4.07 3.36 -23.41
CA THR A 346 4.08 4.75 -22.99
C THR A 346 2.82 5.08 -22.18
N PRO A 347 2.76 6.22 -21.44
CA PRO A 347 1.54 6.69 -20.82
C PRO A 347 0.35 6.75 -21.79
N PHE A 348 0.58 7.20 -23.03
CA PHE A 348 -0.47 7.26 -24.06
C PHE A 348 -0.97 5.85 -24.44
N TYR A 349 -0.06 4.90 -24.62
CA TYR A 349 -0.42 3.50 -24.88
C TYR A 349 -1.31 2.94 -23.75
N ASN A 350 -0.92 3.17 -22.49
CA ASN A 350 -1.69 2.65 -21.34
C ASN A 350 -3.05 3.33 -21.20
N ALA A 351 -3.16 4.62 -21.50
CA ALA A 351 -4.45 5.32 -21.54
C ALA A 351 -5.35 4.76 -22.66
N ALA A 352 -4.79 4.49 -23.83
CA ALA A 352 -5.50 3.89 -24.96
C ALA A 352 -5.99 2.47 -24.62
N ARG A 353 -5.12 1.65 -24.03
CA ARG A 353 -5.44 0.32 -23.54
C ARG A 353 -6.61 0.34 -22.57
N ASN A 354 -6.63 1.28 -21.66
CA ASN A 354 -7.71 1.45 -20.67
C ASN A 354 -8.98 2.11 -21.24
N GLY A 355 -9.05 2.41 -22.54
CA GLY A 355 -10.18 3.09 -23.16
C GLY A 355 -10.40 4.50 -22.62
N ASP A 356 -9.35 5.16 -22.11
CA ASP A 356 -9.43 6.45 -21.45
C ASP A 356 -9.17 7.62 -22.42
N ALA A 357 -10.12 7.90 -23.29
CA ALA A 357 -10.03 8.99 -24.26
C ALA A 357 -9.75 10.37 -23.62
N PRO A 358 -10.31 10.75 -22.46
CA PRO A 358 -9.94 11.97 -21.77
C PRO A 358 -8.46 12.06 -21.40
N MET A 359 -7.88 10.96 -20.87
CA MET A 359 -6.45 10.90 -20.54
C MET A 359 -5.59 10.94 -21.80
N MET A 360 -5.99 10.23 -22.86
CA MET A 360 -5.29 10.28 -24.16
C MET A 360 -5.23 11.72 -24.71
N LYS A 361 -6.35 12.47 -24.66
CA LYS A 361 -6.40 13.87 -25.09
C LYS A 361 -5.46 14.76 -24.28
N LEU A 362 -5.48 14.59 -22.95
CA LEU A 362 -4.58 15.30 -22.06
C LEU A 362 -3.10 15.04 -22.40
N LEU A 363 -2.73 13.78 -22.61
CA LEU A 363 -1.35 13.42 -22.93
C LEU A 363 -0.89 14.03 -24.27
N VAL A 364 -1.75 14.08 -25.30
CA VAL A 364 -1.45 14.71 -26.59
C VAL A 364 -1.30 16.24 -26.46
N GLU A 365 -2.10 16.89 -25.62
CA GLU A 365 -1.96 18.31 -25.28
C GLU A 365 -0.53 18.61 -24.81
N PHE A 366 0.10 17.68 -24.09
CA PHE A 366 1.47 17.76 -23.60
C PHE A 366 2.50 17.01 -24.46
N LYS A 367 2.21 16.80 -25.76
CA LYS A 367 3.13 16.25 -26.78
C LYS A 367 3.48 14.77 -26.57
N ALA A 368 2.58 13.97 -26.02
CA ALA A 368 2.72 12.53 -26.09
C ALA A 368 2.68 12.07 -27.56
N ASP A 369 3.58 11.16 -27.93
CA ASP A 369 3.51 10.49 -29.23
C ASP A 369 2.37 9.46 -29.22
N PRO A 370 1.32 9.66 -30.02
CA PRO A 370 0.17 8.75 -30.03
C PRO A 370 0.40 7.45 -30.79
N LYS A 371 1.58 7.26 -31.40
CA LYS A 371 1.87 6.13 -32.30
C LYS A 371 2.88 5.14 -31.75
N THR A 372 3.61 5.50 -30.70
CA THR A 372 4.66 4.63 -30.14
C THR A 372 4.07 3.27 -29.70
N PRO A 373 4.49 2.16 -30.32
CA PRO A 373 4.07 0.83 -29.90
C PRO A 373 4.88 0.36 -28.68
N ASN A 374 4.42 -0.71 -28.03
CA ASN A 374 5.22 -1.46 -27.07
C ASN A 374 6.32 -2.29 -27.81
N VAL A 375 7.15 -3.04 -27.06
CA VAL A 375 8.21 -3.87 -27.66
C VAL A 375 7.70 -5.00 -28.56
N GLY A 376 6.44 -5.43 -28.39
CA GLY A 376 5.79 -6.43 -29.26
C GLY A 376 5.12 -5.83 -30.50
N GLY A 377 5.39 -4.56 -30.83
CA GLY A 377 4.77 -3.90 -31.97
C GLY A 377 3.26 -3.62 -31.81
N VAL A 378 2.71 -3.81 -30.60
CA VAL A 378 1.30 -3.47 -30.33
C VAL A 378 1.16 -1.95 -30.30
N THR A 379 0.37 -1.40 -31.23
CA THR A 379 0.13 0.04 -31.30
C THR A 379 -0.94 0.50 -30.30
N PRO A 380 -1.01 1.80 -29.94
CA PRO A 380 -2.09 2.31 -29.12
C PRO A 380 -3.49 2.04 -29.68
N LEU A 381 -3.66 2.02 -31.02
CA LEU A 381 -4.93 1.65 -31.66
C LEU A 381 -5.29 0.17 -31.39
N MET A 382 -4.32 -0.75 -31.50
CA MET A 382 -4.54 -2.16 -31.17
C MET A 382 -4.90 -2.35 -29.72
N ALA A 383 -4.20 -1.65 -28.83
CA ALA A 383 -4.47 -1.70 -27.39
C ALA A 383 -5.85 -1.13 -27.05
N ALA A 384 -6.27 0.00 -27.68
CA ALA A 384 -7.61 0.55 -27.56
C ALA A 384 -8.69 -0.43 -28.07
N ALA A 385 -8.40 -1.18 -29.14
CA ALA A 385 -9.27 -2.22 -29.69
C ALA A 385 -9.19 -3.55 -28.88
N ALA A 386 -8.59 -3.51 -27.70
CA ALA A 386 -8.51 -4.60 -26.73
C ALA A 386 -7.72 -5.84 -27.21
N LEU A 387 -6.67 -5.63 -28.02
CA LEU A 387 -5.87 -6.74 -28.51
C LEU A 387 -5.09 -7.47 -27.40
N ASP A 388 -4.66 -6.76 -26.36
CA ASP A 388 -3.90 -7.30 -25.23
C ASP A 388 -4.79 -7.79 -24.08
N TYR A 389 -6.06 -7.91 -24.35
CA TYR A 389 -7.03 -8.36 -23.40
C TYR A 389 -7.55 -9.74 -23.75
N TYR A 390 -7.18 -10.68 -22.93
CA TYR A 390 -7.74 -12.02 -22.99
C TYR A 390 -8.31 -12.39 -21.61
N GLU A 391 -9.63 -12.48 -21.53
CA GLU A 391 -10.31 -13.22 -20.47
C GLU A 391 -10.83 -14.53 -21.05
N GLY A 392 -10.27 -15.65 -20.59
CA GLY A 392 -10.69 -16.99 -21.01
C GLY A 392 -12.13 -17.34 -20.63
N GLU A 393 -12.86 -16.53 -19.88
CA GLU A 393 -14.15 -16.90 -19.31
C GLU A 393 -15.31 -15.94 -19.61
N THR A 394 -15.07 -14.68 -19.90
CA THR A 394 -16.15 -13.74 -20.26
C THR A 394 -15.65 -12.64 -21.19
N PRO A 395 -16.03 -12.63 -22.46
CA PRO A 395 -15.88 -11.45 -23.30
C PRO A 395 -16.90 -10.41 -22.82
N GLY A 396 -16.39 -9.41 -22.16
CA GLY A 396 -17.16 -8.27 -21.67
C GLY A 396 -16.29 -7.05 -21.58
N PRO A 397 -16.86 -5.85 -21.60
CA PRO A 397 -16.09 -4.66 -21.33
C PRO A 397 -15.46 -4.79 -19.95
N TYR A 398 -14.21 -4.30 -19.81
CA TYR A 398 -13.55 -4.22 -18.52
C TYR A 398 -14.46 -3.55 -17.52
N THR A 399 -14.45 -4.04 -16.30
CA THR A 399 -15.24 -3.46 -15.24
C THR A 399 -15.00 -1.95 -15.17
N GLY A 400 -16.07 -1.21 -15.45
CA GLY A 400 -16.08 0.24 -15.41
C GLY A 400 -15.72 0.97 -16.71
N VAL A 401 -15.43 0.27 -17.83
CA VAL A 401 -15.25 0.91 -19.16
C VAL A 401 -16.27 0.33 -20.14
N SER A 402 -17.22 1.13 -20.58
CA SER A 402 -18.21 0.73 -21.57
C SER A 402 -17.59 0.58 -22.97
N GLU A 403 -18.24 -0.23 -23.82
CA GLU A 403 -17.85 -0.34 -25.24
C GLU A 403 -17.85 1.02 -25.95
N ALA A 404 -18.79 1.90 -25.57
CA ALA A 404 -18.87 3.27 -26.13
C ALA A 404 -17.63 4.11 -25.77
N GLU A 405 -17.16 4.06 -24.52
CA GLU A 405 -15.94 4.78 -24.10
C GLU A 405 -14.71 4.23 -24.81
N ARG A 406 -14.63 2.90 -24.96
CA ARG A 406 -13.54 2.24 -25.68
C ARG A 406 -13.55 2.62 -27.17
N LEU A 407 -14.74 2.67 -27.78
CA LEU A 407 -14.89 3.14 -29.17
C LEU A 407 -14.38 4.57 -29.35
N GLU A 408 -14.60 5.46 -28.38
CA GLU A 408 -14.04 6.81 -28.43
C GLU A 408 -12.51 6.82 -28.37
N ALA A 409 -11.89 5.95 -27.58
CA ALA A 409 -10.44 5.79 -27.57
C ALA A 409 -9.90 5.25 -28.91
N VAL A 410 -10.59 4.28 -29.52
CA VAL A 410 -10.26 3.73 -30.84
C VAL A 410 -10.36 4.82 -31.92
N LYS A 411 -11.46 5.59 -31.95
CA LYS A 411 -11.64 6.70 -32.88
C LYS A 411 -10.53 7.74 -32.74
N LEU A 412 -10.17 8.08 -31.50
CA LEU A 412 -9.12 9.05 -31.21
C LEU A 412 -7.75 8.53 -31.67
N ALA A 413 -7.41 7.27 -31.37
CA ALA A 413 -6.14 6.68 -31.78
C ALA A 413 -6.01 6.67 -33.32
N LEU A 414 -7.08 6.31 -34.03
CA LEU A 414 -7.11 6.33 -35.50
C LEU A 414 -6.96 7.76 -36.05
N ALA A 415 -7.72 8.72 -35.52
CA ALA A 415 -7.64 10.12 -35.91
C ALA A 415 -6.27 10.76 -35.69
N LEU A 416 -5.52 10.28 -34.70
CA LEU A 416 -4.13 10.67 -34.42
C LEU A 416 -3.12 9.97 -35.33
N GLY A 417 -3.57 9.18 -36.31
CA GLY A 417 -2.78 8.63 -37.39
C GLY A 417 -2.11 7.30 -37.07
N ASN A 418 -2.67 6.50 -36.15
CA ASN A 418 -2.28 5.10 -36.05
C ASN A 418 -2.68 4.35 -37.32
N ASP A 419 -1.82 3.46 -37.80
CA ASP A 419 -2.14 2.61 -38.94
C ASP A 419 -3.16 1.51 -38.53
N ILE A 420 -4.32 1.55 -39.15
CA ILE A 420 -5.43 0.61 -38.89
C ILE A 420 -5.03 -0.84 -39.21
N ASN A 421 -4.09 -1.04 -40.12
CA ASN A 421 -3.61 -2.34 -40.60
C ASN A 421 -2.22 -2.69 -40.07
N ALA A 422 -1.69 -1.91 -39.12
CA ALA A 422 -0.45 -2.27 -38.43
C ALA A 422 -0.56 -3.68 -37.84
N ARG A 423 0.57 -4.36 -37.71
CA ARG A 423 0.64 -5.73 -37.20
C ARG A 423 1.56 -5.80 -35.99
N THR A 424 1.19 -6.63 -35.04
CA THR A 424 2.08 -6.99 -33.93
C THR A 424 3.30 -7.71 -34.47
N ASN A 425 4.43 -7.56 -33.79
CA ASN A 425 5.71 -8.19 -34.13
C ASN A 425 6.42 -8.65 -32.86
N PHE A 426 6.28 -9.94 -32.55
CA PHE A 426 6.90 -10.56 -31.39
C PHE A 426 8.25 -11.23 -31.72
N GLY A 427 8.81 -10.97 -32.91
CA GLY A 427 10.05 -11.59 -33.39
C GLY A 427 9.82 -12.90 -34.15
N GLU A 428 10.90 -13.58 -34.45
CA GLU A 428 10.83 -14.85 -35.15
C GLU A 428 10.64 -16.00 -34.15
N TYR A 429 9.54 -16.74 -34.33
CA TYR A 429 9.26 -17.97 -33.58
C TYR A 429 9.57 -19.18 -34.47
N GLN A 430 10.37 -20.13 -33.96
CA GLN A 430 10.37 -21.47 -34.52
C GLN A 430 9.19 -22.26 -33.95
N MET A 431 8.18 -22.49 -34.76
CA MET A 431 7.05 -23.36 -34.40
C MET A 431 7.50 -24.81 -34.44
N LEU A 432 7.64 -25.44 -33.28
CA LEU A 432 7.95 -26.89 -33.18
C LEU A 432 6.62 -27.66 -33.07
N GLY A 433 6.22 -28.35 -34.17
CA GLY A 433 5.03 -29.22 -34.21
C GLY A 433 3.82 -28.63 -34.96
N ALA A 434 2.72 -29.38 -35.00
CA ALA A 434 1.51 -28.92 -35.67
C ALA A 434 0.82 -27.79 -34.86
N PRO A 435 0.29 -26.73 -35.52
CA PRO A 435 -0.24 -25.54 -34.86
C PRO A 435 -1.32 -25.84 -33.81
N GLU A 436 -2.17 -26.84 -34.06
CA GLU A 436 -3.25 -27.26 -33.16
C GLU A 436 -2.75 -27.90 -31.85
N PHE A 437 -1.53 -28.43 -31.80
CA PHE A 437 -0.97 -29.08 -30.61
C PHE A 437 -0.05 -28.19 -29.80
N GLN A 438 0.51 -27.12 -30.38
CA GLN A 438 1.38 -26.17 -29.68
C GLN A 438 0.63 -25.26 -28.73
N LEU A 439 -0.68 -25.15 -28.87
CA LEU A 439 -1.58 -24.34 -28.04
C LEU A 439 -1.66 -24.80 -26.57
N LYS A 440 -1.11 -25.97 -26.24
CA LYS A 440 -1.20 -26.55 -24.87
C LYS A 440 0.08 -26.42 -24.04
N THR A 441 1.18 -26.03 -24.61
CA THR A 441 2.43 -25.86 -23.88
C THR A 441 2.65 -24.39 -23.54
N TYR A 442 2.15 -23.98 -22.39
CA TYR A 442 2.54 -22.72 -21.78
C TYR A 442 4.02 -22.82 -21.41
N PRO A 443 4.84 -21.81 -21.69
CA PRO A 443 6.15 -21.75 -21.07
C PRO A 443 5.96 -21.77 -19.55
N THR A 444 6.56 -22.74 -18.91
CA THR A 444 6.42 -22.95 -17.47
C THR A 444 7.32 -22.02 -16.65
N ASN A 445 8.19 -21.27 -17.32
CA ASN A 445 9.05 -20.26 -16.70
C ASN A 445 9.29 -19.07 -17.65
N MET A 446 9.63 -17.93 -17.07
CA MET A 446 9.87 -16.67 -17.77
C MET A 446 11.14 -16.70 -18.65
N ASP A 447 12.13 -17.53 -18.30
CA ASP A 447 13.36 -17.66 -19.09
C ASP A 447 13.03 -18.22 -20.49
N GLN A 448 12.06 -19.12 -20.59
CA GLN A 448 11.57 -19.64 -21.88
C GLN A 448 10.84 -18.57 -22.70
N LEU A 449 10.14 -17.63 -22.06
CA LEU A 449 9.49 -16.50 -22.73
C LEU A 449 10.52 -15.49 -23.26
N LEU A 450 11.62 -15.27 -22.53
CA LEU A 450 12.69 -14.38 -22.95
C LEU A 450 13.48 -14.94 -24.15
N ASP A 451 13.65 -16.26 -24.21
CA ASP A 451 14.31 -16.95 -25.31
C ASP A 451 13.39 -17.12 -26.54
N MET A 452 12.07 -17.06 -26.37
CA MET A 452 11.06 -17.30 -27.44
C MET A 452 10.45 -16.02 -28.02
N GLY A 453 10.90 -14.81 -27.61
CA GLY A 453 10.33 -13.53 -28.02
C GLY A 453 9.30 -12.97 -27.02
N TYR A 454 8.64 -11.85 -27.37
CA TYR A 454 7.89 -11.01 -26.43
C TYR A 454 6.39 -11.36 -26.29
N GLY A 455 5.98 -12.61 -26.50
CA GLY A 455 4.57 -12.96 -26.34
C GLY A 455 4.16 -14.29 -26.97
N ASP A 456 2.86 -14.58 -26.93
CA ASP A 456 2.27 -15.78 -27.52
C ASP A 456 2.21 -15.67 -29.06
N PRO A 457 2.72 -16.64 -29.83
CA PRO A 457 2.72 -16.59 -31.30
C PRO A 457 1.34 -16.44 -31.91
N ARG A 458 0.27 -16.81 -31.20
CA ARG A 458 -1.12 -16.59 -31.66
C ARG A 458 -1.46 -15.11 -31.80
N PHE A 459 -0.81 -14.25 -31.03
CA PHE A 459 -0.97 -12.81 -31.09
C PHE A 459 0.00 -12.11 -32.05
N ASN A 460 0.95 -12.87 -32.64
CA ASN A 460 1.86 -12.29 -33.61
C ASN A 460 1.16 -12.06 -34.96
N MET A 461 1.53 -10.98 -35.64
CA MET A 461 0.93 -10.50 -36.89
C MET A 461 -0.58 -10.16 -36.79
N MET A 462 -1.09 -9.94 -35.60
CA MET A 462 -2.48 -9.45 -35.40
C MET A 462 -2.61 -7.96 -35.69
N THR A 463 -3.85 -7.57 -36.03
CA THR A 463 -4.25 -6.17 -36.26
C THR A 463 -5.24 -5.70 -35.17
N ALA A 464 -5.59 -4.42 -35.16
CA ALA A 464 -6.64 -3.89 -34.27
C ALA A 464 -7.98 -4.62 -34.47
N LEU A 465 -8.32 -5.02 -35.71
CA LEU A 465 -9.54 -5.76 -35.98
C LEU A 465 -9.56 -7.15 -35.30
N HIS A 466 -8.44 -7.86 -35.26
CA HIS A 466 -8.34 -9.11 -34.49
C HIS A 466 -8.63 -8.88 -32.99
N GLY A 467 -8.10 -7.81 -32.41
CA GLY A 467 -8.35 -7.46 -31.00
C GLY A 467 -9.83 -7.19 -30.71
N ALA A 468 -10.47 -6.37 -31.55
CA ALA A 468 -11.89 -6.07 -31.43
C ALA A 468 -12.79 -7.31 -31.57
N VAL A 469 -12.40 -8.28 -32.42
CA VAL A 469 -13.12 -9.55 -32.60
C VAL A 469 -12.96 -10.45 -31.38
N ILE A 470 -11.75 -10.62 -30.85
CA ILE A 470 -11.49 -11.44 -29.64
C ILE A 470 -12.32 -10.94 -28.46
N SER A 471 -12.42 -9.63 -28.31
CA SER A 471 -13.17 -8.99 -27.22
C SER A 471 -14.67 -8.83 -27.53
N ASN A 472 -15.12 -9.32 -28.71
CA ASN A 472 -16.52 -9.27 -29.17
C ASN A 472 -17.16 -7.88 -29.12
N GLN A 473 -16.38 -6.83 -29.41
CA GLN A 473 -16.86 -5.44 -29.38
C GLN A 473 -17.40 -5.03 -30.74
N GLN A 474 -18.70 -5.28 -30.98
CA GLN A 474 -19.32 -5.16 -32.30
C GLN A 474 -19.26 -3.75 -32.88
N SER A 475 -19.44 -2.71 -32.05
CA SER A 475 -19.36 -1.33 -32.52
C SER A 475 -17.95 -0.95 -32.96
N ILE A 476 -16.92 -1.47 -32.30
CA ILE A 476 -15.51 -1.27 -32.67
C ILE A 476 -15.19 -2.04 -33.95
N VAL A 477 -15.65 -3.31 -34.06
CA VAL A 477 -15.50 -4.11 -35.28
C VAL A 477 -16.11 -3.36 -36.46
N GLN A 478 -17.38 -2.89 -36.34
CA GLN A 478 -18.04 -2.13 -37.40
C GLN A 478 -17.25 -0.87 -37.76
N PHE A 479 -16.80 -0.08 -36.76
CA PHE A 479 -16.03 1.12 -36.98
C PHE A 479 -14.71 0.84 -37.74
N LEU A 480 -13.96 -0.19 -37.34
CA LEU A 480 -12.71 -0.57 -38.01
C LEU A 480 -12.95 -1.03 -39.46
N VAL A 481 -14.02 -1.80 -39.69
CA VAL A 481 -14.43 -2.24 -41.03
C VAL A 481 -14.76 -1.03 -41.93
N ASP A 482 -15.54 -0.08 -41.42
CA ASP A 482 -15.96 1.11 -42.17
C ASP A 482 -14.78 2.05 -42.47
N ASN A 483 -13.68 1.94 -41.71
CA ASN A 483 -12.46 2.74 -41.90
C ASN A 483 -11.33 1.98 -42.60
N GLY A 484 -11.60 0.87 -43.25
CA GLY A 484 -10.65 0.19 -44.15
C GLY A 484 -9.72 -0.84 -43.49
N ALA A 485 -10.14 -1.42 -42.36
CA ALA A 485 -9.43 -2.56 -41.80
C ALA A 485 -9.46 -3.76 -42.78
N LYS A 486 -8.31 -4.41 -42.96
CA LYS A 486 -8.18 -5.61 -43.81
C LYS A 486 -8.90 -6.79 -43.18
N LEU A 487 -9.96 -7.27 -43.82
CA LEU A 487 -10.84 -8.33 -43.30
C LEU A 487 -10.22 -9.73 -43.42
N ASP A 488 -9.30 -9.93 -44.35
CA ASP A 488 -8.59 -11.17 -44.69
C ASP A 488 -7.18 -11.24 -44.10
N ALA A 489 -6.83 -10.28 -43.24
CA ALA A 489 -5.53 -10.27 -42.56
C ALA A 489 -5.36 -11.57 -41.74
N LYS A 490 -4.27 -12.29 -41.96
CA LYS A 490 -3.95 -13.53 -41.22
C LYS A 490 -2.90 -13.23 -40.16
N ASN A 491 -3.10 -13.73 -38.95
CA ASN A 491 -2.07 -13.79 -37.93
C ASN A 491 -1.02 -14.86 -38.26
N GLN A 492 -0.01 -15.07 -37.40
CA GLN A 492 1.07 -16.02 -37.65
C GLN A 492 0.60 -17.48 -37.78
N VAL A 493 -0.50 -17.85 -37.11
CA VAL A 493 -1.08 -19.20 -37.20
C VAL A 493 -2.12 -19.34 -38.33
N GLY A 494 -2.26 -18.31 -39.17
CA GLY A 494 -3.13 -18.32 -40.34
C GLY A 494 -4.59 -17.93 -40.08
N TRP A 495 -4.94 -17.51 -38.86
CA TRP A 495 -6.32 -17.12 -38.54
C TRP A 495 -6.65 -15.71 -39.01
N THR A 496 -7.81 -15.58 -39.64
CA THR A 496 -8.43 -14.31 -40.01
C THR A 496 -9.35 -13.81 -38.87
N PRO A 497 -9.72 -12.52 -38.85
CA PRO A 497 -10.73 -12.03 -37.93
C PRO A 497 -12.03 -12.83 -37.96
N LEU A 498 -12.51 -13.23 -39.17
CA LEU A 498 -13.72 -14.04 -39.29
C LEU A 498 -13.54 -15.44 -38.69
N MET A 499 -12.42 -16.12 -38.91
CA MET A 499 -12.14 -17.42 -38.30
C MET A 499 -12.19 -17.36 -36.77
N MET A 500 -11.72 -16.26 -36.18
CA MET A 500 -11.68 -16.09 -34.74
C MET A 500 -13.07 -15.93 -34.11
N THR A 501 -14.09 -15.55 -34.89
CA THR A 501 -15.50 -15.52 -34.40
C THR A 501 -16.07 -16.90 -34.08
N LYS A 502 -15.41 -17.97 -34.55
CA LYS A 502 -15.78 -19.36 -34.25
C LYS A 502 -15.30 -19.88 -32.89
N GLY A 503 -14.72 -19.03 -32.07
CA GLY A 503 -14.26 -19.39 -30.72
C GLY A 503 -12.93 -20.17 -30.69
N LEU A 504 -12.15 -20.17 -31.75
CA LEU A 504 -10.89 -20.89 -31.88
C LEU A 504 -9.79 -20.45 -30.87
N PHE A 505 -10.05 -19.38 -30.16
CA PHE A 505 -9.04 -18.70 -29.36
C PHE A 505 -9.16 -18.91 -27.85
N LEU A 506 -10.30 -19.36 -27.35
CA LEU A 506 -10.60 -19.40 -25.94
C LEU A 506 -10.10 -20.72 -25.31
N ALA A 507 -9.15 -20.64 -24.39
CA ALA A 507 -8.49 -21.81 -23.81
C ALA A 507 -9.42 -22.73 -23.01
N ASN A 508 -10.52 -22.19 -22.44
CA ASN A 508 -11.38 -22.93 -21.51
C ASN A 508 -12.88 -22.93 -21.85
N ALA A 509 -13.32 -22.15 -22.84
CA ALA A 509 -14.71 -22.15 -23.27
C ALA A 509 -14.79 -21.79 -24.75
N PHE A 510 -15.44 -22.68 -25.53
CA PHE A 510 -15.83 -22.34 -26.89
C PHE A 510 -16.95 -21.31 -26.84
N LYS A 511 -16.65 -20.07 -27.27
CA LYS A 511 -17.64 -19.01 -27.34
C LYS A 511 -17.65 -18.45 -28.76
N GLU A 512 -18.75 -18.69 -29.46
CA GLU A 512 -18.96 -18.14 -30.81
C GLU A 512 -19.47 -16.69 -30.69
N PHE A 513 -19.10 -15.86 -31.67
CA PHE A 513 -19.51 -14.47 -31.77
C PHE A 513 -20.37 -14.24 -33.04
N PRO A 514 -21.62 -14.73 -33.07
CA PRO A 514 -22.43 -14.70 -34.30
C PRO A 514 -22.75 -13.29 -34.79
N GLY A 515 -22.93 -12.33 -33.88
CA GLY A 515 -23.15 -10.92 -34.24
C GLY A 515 -21.92 -10.31 -34.93
N THR A 516 -20.73 -10.50 -34.36
CA THR A 516 -19.47 -10.09 -34.96
C THR A 516 -19.19 -10.80 -36.28
N ALA A 517 -19.47 -12.11 -36.37
CA ALA A 517 -19.32 -12.86 -37.59
C ALA A 517 -20.25 -12.33 -38.71
N LYS A 518 -21.46 -11.90 -38.38
CA LYS A 518 -22.39 -11.29 -39.33
C LYS A 518 -21.82 -10.00 -39.93
N ILE A 519 -21.34 -9.09 -39.10
CA ILE A 519 -20.70 -7.83 -39.53
C ILE A 519 -19.56 -8.11 -40.52
N LEU A 520 -18.65 -9.02 -40.15
CA LEU A 520 -17.52 -9.36 -41.00
C LEU A 520 -17.93 -9.98 -42.32
N ARG A 521 -18.86 -10.96 -42.32
CA ARG A 521 -19.36 -11.62 -43.55
C ARG A 521 -20.00 -10.61 -44.49
N GLU A 522 -20.88 -9.74 -44.01
CA GLU A 522 -21.53 -8.71 -44.82
C GLU A 522 -20.51 -7.78 -45.46
N ALA A 523 -19.48 -7.37 -44.71
CA ALA A 523 -18.40 -6.52 -45.21
C ALA A 523 -17.52 -7.26 -46.25
N MET A 524 -17.18 -8.53 -46.00
CA MET A 524 -16.39 -9.36 -46.93
C MET A 524 -17.14 -9.59 -48.25
N ILE A 525 -18.45 -9.86 -48.21
CA ILE A 525 -19.29 -10.01 -49.41
C ILE A 525 -19.26 -8.71 -50.24
N LYS A 526 -19.41 -7.54 -49.59
CA LYS A 526 -19.34 -6.24 -50.26
C LYS A 526 -18.00 -5.98 -50.93
N GLN A 527 -16.92 -6.54 -50.41
CA GLN A 527 -15.57 -6.39 -50.94
C GLN A 527 -15.18 -7.53 -51.90
N GLY A 528 -16.05 -8.50 -52.15
CA GLY A 528 -15.76 -9.65 -53.02
C GLY A 528 -14.72 -10.63 -52.42
N LEU A 529 -14.58 -10.63 -51.09
CA LEU A 529 -13.68 -11.52 -50.38
C LEU A 529 -14.35 -12.89 -50.05
N PRO A 530 -13.56 -14.00 -49.96
CA PRO A 530 -14.07 -15.29 -49.54
C PRO A 530 -14.65 -15.27 -48.13
N VAL A 531 -15.77 -15.91 -47.87
CA VAL A 531 -16.50 -15.88 -46.60
C VAL A 531 -16.46 -17.26 -45.88
N GLU A 532 -15.46 -18.08 -46.15
CA GLU A 532 -15.28 -19.41 -45.56
C GLU A 532 -14.61 -19.40 -44.20
#